data_ec481fe88fefa1b4bbda0e04ac57c0cf
#
_entry.id   ec481fe88fefa1b4bbda0e04ac57c0cf
#
_cell.length_a   1.000
_cell.length_b   1.000
_cell.length_c   1.000
_cell.angle_alpha   90.00
_cell.angle_beta   90.00
_cell.angle_gamma   90.00
#
_symmetry.space_group_name_H-M   'P 1'
#
loop_
_entity.id
_entity.type
_entity.pdbx_description
1 polymer ?
#
loop_
_entity_poly.entity_id
_entity_poly.type
_entity_poly.pdbx_seq_one_letter_code
_entity_poly.pdbx_strand_id
1 'polypeptide(L)'
;MIRYLTAGESHGPELTGILEGIPAGFNISKKYIDSFLQRRQKGVGSGGRMNIEQDEVLISSGVVNGVSTGAPIALRILNKDWKNWKDKDIDPYVVPRPGHADLVGTAKYNHEDIRL
;
A
#
# COMPACT_ATOMS: atom_id res chain seq x y z
N MET A 1 11.31 -14.19 -15.01
CA MET A 1 11.31 -12.74 -14.77
C MET A 1 10.29 -12.39 -13.69
N ILE A 2 10.71 -11.64 -12.69
CA ILE A 2 9.80 -11.18 -11.64
C ILE A 2 9.03 -9.97 -12.15
N ARG A 3 7.71 -10.00 -11.99
CA ARG A 3 6.82 -8.89 -12.34
C ARG A 3 5.95 -8.55 -11.16
N TYR A 4 5.53 -7.29 -11.06
CA TYR A 4 4.63 -6.85 -10.00
C TYR A 4 3.61 -5.86 -10.50
N LEU A 5 2.50 -5.80 -9.80
CA LEU A 5 1.42 -4.86 -10.05
C LEU A 5 0.95 -4.34 -8.70
N THR A 6 0.75 -3.04 -8.59
CA THR A 6 0.25 -2.43 -7.35
C THR A 6 -1.06 -1.72 -7.61
N ALA A 7 -1.90 -1.68 -6.58
CA ALA A 7 -3.18 -1.00 -6.63
C ALA A 7 -3.50 -0.41 -5.25
N GLY A 8 -4.25 0.68 -5.25
CA GLY A 8 -4.68 1.34 -4.03
C GLY A 8 -4.54 2.85 -4.10
N GLU A 9 -5.30 3.52 -3.28
CA GLU A 9 -5.25 4.98 -3.13
C GLU A 9 -4.74 5.34 -1.75
N SER A 10 -4.09 6.52 -1.64
CA SER A 10 -3.48 6.96 -0.38
C SER A 10 -4.48 7.11 0.76
N HIS A 11 -5.73 7.40 0.45
CA HIS A 11 -6.82 7.52 1.42
C HIS A 11 -7.87 6.41 1.26
N GLY A 12 -7.51 5.33 0.56
CA GLY A 12 -8.36 4.16 0.42
C GLY A 12 -8.20 3.19 1.58
N PRO A 13 -8.92 2.05 1.52
CA PRO A 13 -8.91 1.08 2.63
C PRO A 13 -7.59 0.32 2.74
N GLU A 14 -6.88 0.12 1.64
CA GLU A 14 -5.64 -0.66 1.64
C GLU A 14 -4.84 -0.44 0.37
N LEU A 15 -3.57 -0.80 0.45
CA LEU A 15 -2.70 -0.94 -0.72
C LEU A 15 -2.50 -2.43 -0.99
N THR A 16 -2.53 -2.81 -2.25
CA THR A 16 -2.37 -4.20 -2.68
C THR A 16 -1.21 -4.31 -3.66
N GLY A 17 -0.40 -5.34 -3.50
CA GLY A 17 0.65 -5.68 -4.44
C GLY A 17 0.52 -7.14 -4.85
N ILE A 18 0.68 -7.40 -6.13
CA ILE A 18 0.75 -8.76 -6.66
C ILE A 18 2.15 -8.95 -7.24
N LEU A 19 2.83 -10.00 -6.78
CA LEU A 19 4.18 -10.32 -7.21
C LEU A 19 4.16 -11.70 -7.85
N GLU A 20 4.64 -11.82 -9.08
CA GLU A 20 4.72 -13.09 -9.77
C GLU A 20 6.11 -13.36 -10.31
N GLY A 21 6.41 -14.63 -10.56
CA GLY A 21 7.71 -15.06 -11.10
C GLY A 21 8.68 -15.53 -10.03
N ILE A 22 8.26 -15.59 -8.77
CA ILE A 22 9.09 -16.16 -7.71
C ILE A 22 8.93 -17.69 -7.72
N PRO A 23 10.03 -18.45 -7.87
CA PRO A 23 9.96 -19.91 -7.84
C PRO A 23 9.43 -20.43 -6.51
N ALA A 24 8.86 -21.63 -6.54
CA ALA A 24 8.48 -22.34 -5.32
C ALA A 24 9.72 -22.65 -4.48
N GLY A 25 9.54 -22.71 -3.17
CA GLY A 25 10.61 -23.08 -2.25
C GLY A 25 11.46 -21.93 -1.74
N PHE A 26 11.10 -20.69 -2.04
CA PHE A 26 11.81 -19.51 -1.58
C PHE A 26 11.30 -19.09 -0.20
N ASN A 27 12.21 -18.76 0.71
CA ASN A 27 11.81 -18.29 2.04
C ASN A 27 11.29 -16.85 1.97
N ILE A 28 10.07 -16.65 2.46
CA ILE A 28 9.42 -15.34 2.51
C ILE A 28 9.13 -15.01 3.98
N SER A 29 9.73 -13.96 4.48
CA SER A 29 9.59 -13.56 5.87
C SER A 29 8.72 -12.32 5.99
N LYS A 30 7.53 -12.48 6.58
CA LYS A 30 6.66 -11.35 6.93
C LYS A 30 7.39 -10.34 7.82
N LYS A 31 8.10 -10.85 8.83
CA LYS A 31 8.84 -10.00 9.77
C LYS A 31 9.90 -9.15 9.05
N TYR A 32 10.59 -9.71 8.08
CA TYR A 32 11.58 -9.00 7.28
C TYR A 32 10.92 -7.89 6.45
N ILE A 33 9.80 -8.19 5.81
CA ILE A 33 9.03 -7.21 5.03
C ILE A 33 8.53 -6.10 5.94
N ASP A 34 7.96 -6.45 7.09
CA ASP A 34 7.48 -5.46 8.05
C ASP A 34 8.59 -4.52 8.52
N SER A 35 9.82 -5.03 8.67
CA SER A 35 10.95 -4.21 9.07
C SER A 35 11.27 -3.12 8.04
N PHE A 36 11.12 -3.43 6.75
CA PHE A 36 11.29 -2.43 5.70
C PHE A 36 10.18 -1.39 5.70
N LEU A 37 8.95 -1.81 5.94
CA LEU A 37 7.82 -0.89 6.04
C LEU A 37 8.03 0.09 7.20
N GLN A 38 8.46 -0.40 8.34
CA GLN A 38 8.74 0.43 9.50
C GLN A 38 9.90 1.39 9.25
N ARG A 39 10.95 0.93 8.58
CA ARG A 39 12.09 1.78 8.22
C ARG A 39 11.66 2.92 7.31
N ARG A 40 10.81 2.63 6.35
CA ARG A 40 10.25 3.63 5.44
C ARG A 40 9.43 4.68 6.20
N GLN A 41 8.66 4.26 7.20
CA GLN A 41 7.85 5.16 8.02
C GLN A 41 8.69 6.07 8.91
N LYS A 42 9.91 5.64 9.28
CA LYS A 42 10.84 6.43 10.09
C LYS A 42 11.66 7.42 9.26
N GLY A 43 11.41 7.52 7.97
CA GLY A 43 12.12 8.44 7.10
C GLY A 43 11.86 9.90 7.42
N VAL A 44 12.68 10.77 6.84
CA VAL A 44 12.55 12.23 6.98
C VAL A 44 11.16 12.67 6.49
N GLY A 45 10.47 13.48 7.30
CA GLY A 45 9.13 13.94 6.98
C GLY A 45 8.03 13.07 7.57
N SER A 46 8.35 11.97 8.23
CA SER A 46 7.37 11.21 8.97
C SER A 46 6.96 12.01 10.21
N GLY A 47 5.67 12.22 10.41
CA GLY A 47 5.15 12.96 11.54
C GLY A 47 4.89 12.10 12.77
N GLY A 48 4.36 12.70 13.84
CA GLY A 48 4.03 12.01 15.07
C GLY A 48 3.03 10.87 14.90
N ARG A 49 2.27 10.87 13.84
CA ARG A 49 1.36 9.81 13.43
C ARG A 49 2.06 8.45 13.33
N MET A 50 3.32 8.46 12.93
CA MET A 50 4.11 7.25 12.73
C MET A 50 4.45 6.52 14.02
N ASN A 51 4.32 7.19 15.15
CA ASN A 51 4.59 6.58 16.45
C ASN A 51 3.40 5.76 16.99
N ILE A 52 2.23 5.91 16.37
CA ILE A 52 0.99 5.31 16.86
C ILE A 52 0.64 4.05 16.06
N GLU A 53 0.87 4.09 14.76
CA GLU A 53 0.49 3.00 13.86
C GLU A 53 1.67 2.59 13.00
N GLN A 54 1.99 1.31 13.03
CA GLN A 54 3.02 0.71 12.18
C GLN A 54 2.35 -0.12 11.09
N ASP A 55 2.79 0.06 9.85
CA ASP A 55 2.31 -0.75 8.75
C ASP A 55 2.80 -2.19 8.90
N GLU A 56 1.90 -3.11 8.60
CA GLU A 56 2.20 -4.53 8.52
C GLU A 56 1.73 -5.07 7.18
N VAL A 57 2.51 -5.97 6.60
CA VAL A 57 2.08 -6.68 5.41
C VAL A 57 1.20 -7.86 5.79
N LEU A 58 0.10 -8.03 5.04
CA LEU A 58 -0.69 -9.24 5.06
C LEU A 58 -0.40 -10.01 3.78
N ILE A 59 -0.05 -11.27 3.90
CA ILE A 59 0.22 -12.13 2.74
C ILE A 59 -0.99 -13.04 2.58
N SER A 60 -1.76 -12.83 1.50
CA SER A 60 -3.03 -13.54 1.30
C SER A 60 -2.94 -14.70 0.33
N SER A 61 -1.86 -14.82 -0.42
CA SER A 61 -1.66 -15.95 -1.33
C SER A 61 -0.20 -16.13 -1.68
N GLY A 62 0.15 -17.28 -2.21
CA GLY A 62 1.48 -17.56 -2.77
C GLY A 62 2.53 -17.98 -1.76
N VAL A 63 2.20 -18.00 -0.47
CA VAL A 63 3.14 -18.38 0.60
C VAL A 63 2.45 -19.31 1.58
N VAL A 64 3.10 -20.42 1.91
CA VAL A 64 2.63 -21.39 2.89
C VAL A 64 3.78 -21.68 3.86
N ASN A 65 3.52 -21.51 5.14
CA ASN A 65 4.53 -21.71 6.19
C ASN A 65 5.85 -20.97 5.91
N GLY A 66 5.74 -19.73 5.40
CA GLY A 66 6.91 -18.91 5.13
C GLY A 66 7.67 -19.29 3.86
N VAL A 67 7.12 -20.13 3.01
CA VAL A 67 7.77 -20.59 1.79
C VAL A 67 6.89 -20.32 0.59
N SER A 68 7.46 -19.79 -0.48
CA SER A 68 6.75 -19.51 -1.72
C SER A 68 6.24 -20.78 -2.37
N THR A 69 5.07 -20.71 -3.00
CA THR A 69 4.43 -21.87 -3.66
C THR A 69 4.68 -21.92 -5.16
N GLY A 70 5.23 -20.84 -5.74
CA GLY A 70 5.33 -20.67 -7.19
C GLY A 70 4.16 -19.93 -7.80
N ALA A 71 3.05 -19.81 -7.07
CA ALA A 71 1.90 -19.01 -7.48
C ALA A 71 2.14 -17.52 -7.19
N PRO A 72 1.35 -16.62 -7.78
CA PRO A 72 1.45 -15.20 -7.47
C PRO A 72 1.28 -14.94 -5.97
N ILE A 73 2.09 -14.01 -5.46
CA ILE A 73 2.06 -13.61 -4.05
C ILE A 73 1.26 -12.32 -3.94
N ALA A 74 0.19 -12.35 -3.17
CA ALA A 74 -0.61 -11.15 -2.91
C ALA A 74 -0.24 -10.58 -1.55
N LEU A 75 0.14 -9.31 -1.57
CA LEU A 75 0.55 -8.54 -0.39
C LEU A 75 -0.43 -7.41 -0.19
N ARG A 76 -0.82 -7.17 1.06
CA ARG A 76 -1.76 -6.10 1.40
C ARG A 76 -1.23 -5.32 2.59
N ILE A 77 -1.41 -4.01 2.55
CA ILE A 77 -1.13 -3.12 3.68
C ILE A 77 -2.42 -2.37 3.95
N LEU A 78 -3.02 -2.64 5.09
CA LEU A 78 -4.28 -1.99 5.48
C LEU A 78 -4.01 -0.55 5.88
N ASN A 79 -4.91 0.34 5.48
CA ASN A 79 -4.90 1.71 5.97
C ASN A 79 -5.59 1.73 7.33
N LYS A 80 -4.79 1.79 8.39
CA LYS A 80 -5.31 1.78 9.76
C LYS A 80 -6.11 3.03 10.10
N ASP A 81 -5.94 4.08 9.31
CA ASP A 81 -6.69 5.33 9.44
C ASP A 81 -8.01 5.33 8.65
N TRP A 82 -8.29 4.25 7.91
CA TRP A 82 -9.44 4.17 7.01
C TRP A 82 -10.77 4.41 7.72
N LYS A 83 -10.94 3.89 8.93
CA LYS A 83 -12.17 4.06 9.69
C LYS A 83 -12.49 5.51 9.99
N ASN A 84 -11.49 6.40 9.97
CA ASN A 84 -11.68 7.85 10.15
C ASN A 84 -12.18 8.53 8.88
N TRP A 85 -12.09 7.85 7.73
CA TRP A 85 -12.44 8.40 6.42
C TRP A 85 -13.71 7.80 5.82
N LYS A 86 -13.96 6.50 6.06
CA LYS A 86 -15.03 5.76 5.38
C LYS A 86 -16.42 6.30 5.67
N ASP A 87 -16.64 6.84 6.87
CA ASP A 87 -17.94 7.35 7.30
C ASP A 87 -18.04 8.89 7.20
N LYS A 88 -17.03 9.54 6.65
CA LYS A 88 -17.02 10.99 6.48
C LYS A 88 -17.50 11.36 5.08
N ASP A 89 -18.40 12.35 5.08
CA ASP A 89 -18.80 13.01 3.84
C ASP A 89 -17.73 14.06 3.53
N ILE A 90 -16.81 13.70 2.62
CA ILE A 90 -15.65 14.52 2.30
C ILE A 90 -15.90 15.25 0.99
N ASP A 91 -15.80 16.59 1.02
CA ASP A 91 -15.95 17.40 -0.18
C ASP A 91 -14.84 17.10 -1.18
N PRO A 92 -15.15 17.07 -2.50
CA PRO A 92 -14.15 16.87 -3.53
C PRO A 92 -13.05 17.93 -3.49
N TYR A 93 -11.81 17.50 -3.69
CA TYR A 93 -10.69 18.42 -3.87
C TYR A 93 -10.59 18.75 -5.36
N VAL A 94 -10.77 20.01 -5.71
CA VAL A 94 -10.67 20.47 -7.11
C VAL A 94 -9.31 21.12 -7.41
N VAL A 95 -8.59 21.56 -6.38
CA VAL A 95 -7.27 22.14 -6.51
C VAL A 95 -6.22 21.10 -6.11
N PRO A 96 -5.29 20.73 -7.02
CA PRO A 96 -4.24 19.76 -6.69
C PRO A 96 -3.41 20.21 -5.49
N ARG A 97 -3.14 19.28 -4.57
CA ARG A 97 -2.32 19.54 -3.40
C ARG A 97 -0.85 19.51 -3.79
N PRO A 98 -0.03 20.51 -3.40
CA PRO A 98 1.39 20.51 -3.69
C PRO A 98 2.09 19.27 -3.10
N GLY A 99 2.98 18.65 -3.86
CA GLY A 99 3.74 17.48 -3.42
C GLY A 99 2.98 16.17 -3.47
N HIS A 100 1.70 16.17 -3.87
CA HIS A 100 0.90 14.98 -4.08
C HIS A 100 0.77 14.65 -5.57
N ALA A 101 0.40 13.43 -5.90
CA ALA A 101 0.18 13.00 -7.26
C ALA A 101 -1.18 13.44 -7.84
N ASP A 102 -1.86 14.38 -7.17
CA ASP A 102 -3.22 14.81 -7.51
C ASP A 102 -3.34 15.30 -8.96
N LEU A 103 -2.43 16.18 -9.39
CA LEU A 103 -2.46 16.73 -10.75
C LEU A 103 -2.22 15.65 -11.80
N VAL A 104 -1.20 14.82 -11.57
CA VAL A 104 -0.86 13.73 -12.50
C VAL A 104 -1.98 12.69 -12.53
N GLY A 105 -2.51 12.31 -11.37
CA GLY A 105 -3.62 11.36 -11.27
C GLY A 105 -4.87 11.89 -11.96
N THR A 106 -5.22 13.16 -11.74
CA THR A 106 -6.36 13.80 -12.38
C THR A 106 -6.19 13.84 -13.90
N ALA A 107 -5.00 14.22 -14.37
CA ALA A 107 -4.72 14.29 -15.81
C ALA A 107 -4.74 12.90 -16.46
N LYS A 108 -4.18 11.88 -15.80
CA LYS A 108 -4.08 10.53 -16.34
C LYS A 108 -5.42 9.80 -16.37
N TYR A 109 -6.23 9.95 -15.33
CA TYR A 109 -7.49 9.20 -15.16
C TYR A 109 -8.75 10.04 -15.36
N ASN A 110 -8.59 11.33 -15.65
CA ASN A 110 -9.70 12.25 -15.87
C ASN A 110 -10.66 12.32 -14.67
N HIS A 111 -10.10 12.37 -13.47
CA HIS A 111 -10.90 12.48 -12.25
C HIS A 111 -11.33 13.91 -12.00
N GLU A 112 -12.58 14.11 -11.61
CA GLU A 112 -13.07 15.40 -11.13
C GLU A 112 -12.80 15.58 -9.65
N ASP A 113 -12.81 14.49 -8.89
CA ASP A 113 -12.52 14.47 -7.46
C ASP A 113 -11.12 13.91 -7.25
N ILE A 114 -10.19 14.78 -6.85
CA ILE A 114 -8.78 14.42 -6.71
C ILE A 114 -8.46 13.66 -5.42
N ARG A 115 -9.47 13.32 -4.63
CA ARG A 115 -9.30 12.41 -3.48
C ARG A 115 -9.04 10.97 -3.90
N LEU A 116 -9.43 10.59 -5.09
CA LEU A 116 -9.34 9.23 -5.61
C LEU A 116 -7.92 8.80 -5.97
#